data_a7ad2b8d5a8411445bb04983e3640ecd
#
_entry.id   a7ad2b8d5a8411445bb04983e3640ecd
#
_cell.length_a   1.000
_cell.length_b   1.000
_cell.length_c   1.000
_cell.angle_alpha   90.00
_cell.angle_beta   90.00
_cell.angle_gamma   90.00
#
_symmetry.space_group_name_H-M   'P 1'
#
loop_
_entity.id
_entity.type
_entity.pdbx_description
1 polymer ?
#
loop_
_entity_poly.entity_id
_entity_poly.type
_entity_poly.pdbx_seq_one_letter_code
_entity_poly.pdbx_strand_id
1 'polypeptide(L)'
;MTEDGPGSQDTSDLAGQVIELLRAAGQTVAVAESLTGGLVAAALTTIPGASLAVRGGVVAYATDLKAALLSVPQRMLDEHGAVYPAVASAMAVGVRQRLGATFGVATTGVAGPDPQDGQPVGTVHIAVSADDDTVVRTLALDGDRDRIRRLTVDRSLALLLGRLREDIR
;
A
#
# COMPACT_ATOMS: atom_id res chain seq x y z
N MET A 1 14.80 -19.11 21.84
CA MET A 1 15.16 -19.57 20.49
C MET A 1 13.85 -19.72 19.73
N THR A 2 13.44 -18.69 19.03
CA THR A 2 12.26 -18.69 18.17
C THR A 2 12.77 -18.85 16.75
N GLU A 3 12.44 -19.98 16.15
CA GLU A 3 12.77 -20.29 14.77
C GLU A 3 12.01 -19.31 13.85
N ASP A 4 12.72 -18.36 13.24
CA ASP A 4 12.28 -17.64 12.07
C ASP A 4 12.20 -18.65 10.92
N GLY A 5 11.00 -18.95 10.46
CA GLY A 5 10.77 -19.80 9.29
C GLY A 5 11.42 -19.19 8.04
N PRO A 6 11.89 -20.00 7.08
CA PRO A 6 12.62 -19.53 5.91
C PRO A 6 11.69 -18.75 5.00
N GLY A 7 11.98 -17.44 4.77
CA GLY A 7 11.46 -16.70 3.63
C GLY A 7 10.71 -15.39 3.86
N SER A 8 10.76 -14.76 5.03
CA SER A 8 10.32 -13.36 5.12
C SER A 8 11.51 -12.46 4.74
N GLN A 9 11.48 -11.90 3.53
CA GLN A 9 12.36 -10.77 3.21
C GLN A 9 12.07 -9.67 4.23
N ASP A 10 13.11 -9.13 4.85
CA ASP A 10 12.98 -8.02 5.79
C ASP A 10 12.37 -6.80 5.06
N THR A 11 11.47 -6.08 5.72
CA THR A 11 10.86 -4.85 5.20
C THR A 11 11.91 -3.89 4.63
N SER A 12 13.06 -3.79 5.29
CA SER A 12 14.18 -2.95 4.86
C SER A 12 14.77 -3.41 3.53
N ASP A 13 14.92 -4.73 3.33
CA ASP A 13 15.42 -5.30 2.07
C ASP A 13 14.45 -5.05 0.92
N LEU A 14 13.14 -5.24 1.15
CA LEU A 14 12.11 -4.95 0.15
C LEU A 14 12.12 -3.47 -0.24
N ALA A 15 12.11 -2.58 0.75
CA ALA A 15 12.15 -1.13 0.51
C ALA A 15 13.43 -0.70 -0.23
N GLY A 16 14.58 -1.28 0.13
CA GLY A 16 15.86 -1.03 -0.53
C GLY A 16 15.81 -1.37 -2.01
N GLN A 17 15.33 -2.57 -2.36
CA GLN A 17 15.20 -3.01 -3.75
C GLN A 17 14.21 -2.14 -4.54
N VAL A 18 13.08 -1.76 -3.93
CA VAL A 18 12.10 -0.85 -4.55
C VAL A 18 12.75 0.49 -4.89
N ILE A 19 13.43 1.13 -3.94
CA ILE A 19 14.07 2.44 -4.15
C ILE A 19 15.17 2.35 -5.21
N GLU A 20 15.98 1.28 -5.20
CA GLU A 20 17.02 1.06 -6.21
C GLU A 20 16.44 0.97 -7.63
N LEU A 21 15.41 0.15 -7.85
CA LEU A 21 14.78 -0.01 -9.16
C LEU A 21 14.10 1.27 -9.63
N LEU A 22 13.35 1.95 -8.76
CA LEU A 22 12.72 3.23 -9.10
C LEU A 22 13.75 4.27 -9.54
N ARG A 23 14.86 4.40 -8.81
CA ARG A 23 15.92 5.33 -9.14
C ARG A 23 16.61 4.97 -10.45
N ALA A 24 16.90 3.69 -10.68
CA ALA A 24 17.53 3.23 -11.92
C ALA A 24 16.68 3.51 -13.16
N ALA A 25 15.34 3.42 -13.00
CA ALA A 25 14.39 3.69 -14.09
C ALA A 25 13.95 5.18 -14.19
N GLY A 26 14.39 6.05 -13.27
CA GLY A 26 13.89 7.42 -13.19
C GLY A 26 12.41 7.53 -12.88
N GLN A 27 11.86 6.52 -12.20
CA GLN A 27 10.44 6.40 -11.82
C GLN A 27 10.21 6.80 -10.37
N THR A 28 8.94 7.11 -10.05
CA THR A 28 8.56 7.60 -8.74
C THR A 28 7.36 6.87 -8.16
N VAL A 29 7.23 6.89 -6.84
CA VAL A 29 6.10 6.29 -6.11
C VAL A 29 5.44 7.28 -5.17
N ALA A 30 4.12 7.17 -5.05
CA ALA A 30 3.31 7.81 -4.03
C ALA A 30 2.49 6.75 -3.29
N VAL A 31 2.21 6.96 -2.00
CA VAL A 31 1.48 5.99 -1.18
C VAL A 31 0.20 6.56 -0.58
N ALA A 32 -0.86 5.76 -0.56
CA ALA A 32 -2.13 6.06 0.08
C ALA A 32 -2.41 5.01 1.16
N GLU A 33 -2.39 5.42 2.41
CA GLU A 33 -2.46 4.50 3.53
C GLU A 33 -3.72 4.68 4.37
N SER A 34 -4.31 3.56 4.78
CA SER A 34 -5.35 3.54 5.80
C SER A 34 -4.82 2.81 7.04
N LEU A 35 -5.01 1.50 7.16
CA LEU A 35 -4.62 0.76 8.37
C LEU A 35 -3.12 0.82 8.71
N THR A 36 -2.27 1.02 7.75
CA THR A 36 -0.81 1.11 7.94
C THR A 36 -0.37 2.45 8.52
N GLY A 37 -1.17 3.50 8.38
CA GLY A 37 -1.02 4.76 9.10
C GLY A 37 0.30 5.50 8.88
N GLY A 38 0.92 5.37 7.72
CA GLY A 38 2.21 5.97 7.38
C GLY A 38 3.40 5.00 7.38
N LEU A 39 3.21 3.73 7.73
CA LEU A 39 4.31 2.76 7.83
C LEU A 39 4.92 2.43 6.45
N VAL A 40 4.13 2.42 5.36
CA VAL A 40 4.68 2.20 4.01
C VAL A 40 5.58 3.37 3.61
N ALA A 41 5.11 4.59 3.82
CA ALA A 41 5.91 5.79 3.58
C ALA A 41 7.18 5.81 4.43
N ALA A 42 7.07 5.45 5.72
CA ALA A 42 8.21 5.37 6.63
C ALA A 42 9.24 4.32 6.16
N ALA A 43 8.79 3.13 5.76
CA ALA A 43 9.69 2.08 5.26
C ALA A 43 10.46 2.55 4.02
N LEU A 44 9.80 3.17 3.06
CA LEU A 44 10.45 3.69 1.85
C LEU A 44 11.42 4.83 2.16
N THR A 45 11.02 5.78 3.00
CA THR A 45 11.83 6.97 3.31
C THR A 45 12.98 6.70 4.25
N THR A 46 13.03 5.54 4.92
CA THR A 46 14.19 5.07 5.70
C THR A 46 15.39 4.75 4.78
N ILE A 47 15.15 4.44 3.51
CA ILE A 47 16.21 4.05 2.58
C ILE A 47 16.96 5.30 2.07
N PRO A 48 18.31 5.34 2.17
CA PRO A 48 19.09 6.43 1.60
C PRO A 48 18.83 6.61 0.10
N GLY A 49 18.61 7.86 -0.32
CA GLY A 49 18.27 8.18 -1.71
C GLY A 49 16.78 8.08 -2.05
N ALA A 50 15.91 7.80 -1.08
CA ALA A 50 14.47 7.76 -1.27
C ALA A 50 13.90 9.08 -1.83
N SER A 51 14.52 10.22 -1.53
CA SER A 51 14.08 11.55 -2.03
C SER A 51 14.06 11.67 -3.55
N LEU A 52 14.79 10.81 -4.26
CA LEU A 52 14.81 10.76 -5.74
C LEU A 52 13.67 9.91 -6.32
N ALA A 53 13.01 9.11 -5.50
CA ALA A 53 12.00 8.15 -5.95
C ALA A 53 10.64 8.33 -5.26
N VAL A 54 10.58 8.78 -4.01
CA VAL A 54 9.35 8.94 -3.26
C VAL A 54 8.79 10.35 -3.44
N ARG A 55 7.59 10.46 -3.99
CA ARG A 55 6.88 11.74 -4.15
C ARG A 55 6.21 12.21 -2.86
N GLY A 56 5.77 11.27 -2.04
CA GLY A 56 5.05 11.53 -0.81
C GLY A 56 3.98 10.49 -0.53
N GLY A 57 3.14 10.79 0.45
CA GLY A 57 2.06 9.90 0.84
C GLY A 57 0.88 10.65 1.48
N VAL A 58 -0.26 9.99 1.47
CA VAL A 58 -1.51 10.44 2.09
C VAL A 58 -1.99 9.37 3.06
N VAL A 59 -2.15 9.71 4.32
CA VAL A 59 -2.83 8.86 5.30
C VAL A 59 -4.30 9.27 5.32
N ALA A 60 -5.13 8.52 4.59
CA ALA A 60 -6.58 8.69 4.52
C ALA A 60 -7.25 7.69 5.48
N TYR A 61 -7.08 7.89 6.78
CA TYR A 61 -7.49 6.95 7.81
C TYR A 61 -9.02 6.91 7.98
N ALA A 62 -9.65 8.07 8.09
CA ALA A 62 -11.11 8.18 8.09
C ALA A 62 -11.68 7.88 6.70
N THR A 63 -12.89 7.30 6.66
CA THR A 63 -13.51 6.86 5.40
C THR A 63 -13.76 8.03 4.44
N ASP A 64 -14.26 9.15 4.92
CA ASP A 64 -14.54 10.36 4.14
C ASP A 64 -13.29 10.97 3.50
N LEU A 65 -12.12 10.84 4.13
CA LEU A 65 -10.85 11.33 3.59
C LEU A 65 -10.40 10.59 2.33
N LYS A 66 -10.85 9.35 2.14
CA LYS A 66 -10.58 8.60 0.91
C LYS A 66 -11.24 9.29 -0.31
N ALA A 67 -12.44 9.81 -0.14
CA ALA A 67 -13.10 10.61 -1.17
C ALA A 67 -12.45 12.01 -1.29
N ALA A 68 -12.30 12.71 -0.18
CA ALA A 68 -11.83 14.10 -0.17
C ALA A 68 -10.39 14.26 -0.67
N LEU A 69 -9.49 13.34 -0.32
CA LEU A 69 -8.07 13.45 -0.64
C LEU A 69 -7.64 12.61 -1.84
N LEU A 70 -8.30 11.50 -2.12
CA LEU A 70 -7.86 10.52 -3.11
C LEU A 70 -8.88 10.31 -4.24
N SER A 71 -9.97 11.07 -4.26
CA SER A 71 -11.01 11.00 -5.28
C SER A 71 -11.67 9.61 -5.39
N VAL A 72 -11.68 8.84 -4.29
CA VAL A 72 -12.46 7.61 -4.23
C VAL A 72 -13.94 7.99 -4.38
N PRO A 73 -14.71 7.36 -5.28
CA PRO A 73 -16.11 7.70 -5.46
C PRO A 73 -16.89 7.55 -4.14
N GLN A 74 -17.57 8.61 -3.70
CA GLN A 74 -18.38 8.59 -2.46
C GLN A 74 -19.39 7.45 -2.47
N ARG A 75 -20.06 7.23 -3.60
CA ARG A 75 -21.02 6.14 -3.76
C ARG A 75 -20.40 4.77 -3.47
N MET A 76 -19.16 4.54 -3.87
CA MET A 76 -18.45 3.27 -3.59
C MET A 76 -18.25 3.07 -2.08
N LEU A 77 -17.89 4.14 -1.36
CA LEU A 77 -17.74 4.11 0.09
C LEU A 77 -19.08 3.90 0.82
N ASP A 78 -20.16 4.52 0.31
CA ASP A 78 -21.50 4.39 0.88
C ASP A 78 -22.07 2.97 0.69
N GLU A 79 -21.80 2.35 -0.45
CA GLU A 79 -22.33 1.01 -0.79
C GLU A 79 -21.48 -0.12 -0.17
N HIS A 80 -20.17 0.03 -0.07
CA HIS A 80 -19.25 -1.06 0.28
C HIS A 80 -18.40 -0.82 1.53
N GLY A 81 -18.40 0.40 2.06
CA GLY A 81 -17.46 0.78 3.11
C GLY A 81 -16.03 0.99 2.61
N ALA A 82 -15.12 1.21 3.54
CA ALA A 82 -13.72 1.49 3.23
C ALA A 82 -12.89 0.22 2.93
N VAL A 83 -13.32 -0.94 3.45
CA VAL A 83 -12.60 -2.22 3.33
C VAL A 83 -13.14 -3.00 2.13
N TYR A 84 -12.76 -2.57 0.94
CA TYR A 84 -13.25 -3.13 -0.31
C TYR A 84 -12.15 -3.08 -1.40
N PRO A 85 -12.01 -4.12 -2.26
CA PRO A 85 -10.92 -4.16 -3.26
C PRO A 85 -10.91 -2.96 -4.20
N ALA A 86 -12.05 -2.54 -4.70
CA ALA A 86 -12.15 -1.39 -5.60
C ALA A 86 -11.80 -0.05 -4.91
N VAL A 87 -11.98 0.05 -3.59
CA VAL A 87 -11.51 1.21 -2.80
C VAL A 87 -9.99 1.27 -2.79
N ALA A 88 -9.30 0.14 -2.57
CA ALA A 88 -7.84 0.09 -2.66
C ALA A 88 -7.34 0.51 -4.05
N SER A 89 -7.98 0.01 -5.12
CA SER A 89 -7.68 0.41 -6.49
C SER A 89 -7.84 1.92 -6.70
N ALA A 90 -8.98 2.48 -6.32
CA ALA A 90 -9.25 3.91 -6.46
C ALA A 90 -8.28 4.78 -5.64
N MET A 91 -7.91 4.33 -4.43
CA MET A 91 -6.89 5.02 -3.60
C MET A 91 -5.52 5.04 -4.28
N ALA A 92 -5.09 3.91 -4.88
CA ALA A 92 -3.80 3.83 -5.57
C ALA A 92 -3.76 4.73 -6.82
N VAL A 93 -4.82 4.72 -7.63
CA VAL A 93 -4.97 5.64 -8.77
C VAL A 93 -4.98 7.08 -8.30
N GLY A 94 -5.79 7.39 -7.29
CA GLY A 94 -5.95 8.74 -6.77
C GLY A 94 -4.66 9.36 -6.26
N VAL A 95 -3.88 8.63 -5.46
CA VAL A 95 -2.60 9.14 -4.94
C VAL A 95 -1.55 9.30 -6.04
N ARG A 96 -1.49 8.35 -6.98
CA ARG A 96 -0.60 8.43 -8.14
C ARG A 96 -0.83 9.71 -8.93
N GLN A 97 -2.07 9.98 -9.28
CA GLN A 97 -2.46 11.18 -10.04
C GLN A 97 -2.25 12.46 -9.25
N ARG A 98 -2.68 12.48 -7.98
CA ARG A 98 -2.61 13.67 -7.13
C ARG A 98 -1.18 14.13 -6.86
N LEU A 99 -0.26 13.20 -6.69
CA LEU A 99 1.15 13.51 -6.39
C LEU A 99 2.04 13.43 -7.63
N GLY A 100 1.50 13.14 -8.82
CA GLY A 100 2.24 13.08 -10.07
C GLY A 100 3.35 12.02 -10.03
N ALA A 101 3.02 10.83 -9.52
CA ALA A 101 3.95 9.71 -9.43
C ALA A 101 3.77 8.72 -10.58
N THR A 102 4.81 7.94 -10.89
CA THR A 102 4.73 6.83 -11.84
C THR A 102 3.87 5.69 -11.29
N PHE A 103 4.05 5.38 -10.00
CA PHE A 103 3.29 4.35 -9.29
C PHE A 103 2.53 4.93 -8.10
N GLY A 104 1.33 4.42 -7.88
CA GLY A 104 0.56 4.63 -6.66
C GLY A 104 0.41 3.33 -5.91
N VAL A 105 0.71 3.31 -4.62
CA VAL A 105 0.50 2.14 -3.74
C VAL A 105 -0.59 2.48 -2.74
N ALA A 106 -1.52 1.57 -2.51
CA ALA A 106 -2.58 1.79 -1.53
C ALA A 106 -2.77 0.61 -0.58
N THR A 107 -3.20 0.91 0.63
CA THR A 107 -3.60 -0.06 1.66
C THR A 107 -4.93 0.31 2.27
N THR A 108 -5.85 -0.63 2.37
CA THR A 108 -7.07 -0.52 3.20
C THR A 108 -7.36 -1.87 3.84
N GLY A 109 -7.96 -1.90 5.01
CA GLY A 109 -8.24 -3.16 5.69
C GLY A 109 -8.53 -3.02 7.16
N VAL A 110 -8.74 -4.16 7.81
CA VAL A 110 -9.12 -4.29 9.22
C VAL A 110 -7.93 -4.82 10.03
N ALA A 111 -7.27 -3.95 10.76
CA ALA A 111 -6.17 -4.34 11.65
C ALA A 111 -6.65 -4.93 12.99
N GLY A 112 -7.91 -4.69 13.35
CA GLY A 112 -8.49 -5.15 14.60
C GLY A 112 -8.30 -4.16 15.76
N PRO A 113 -8.77 -4.50 16.99
CA PRO A 113 -9.27 -5.84 17.38
C PRO A 113 -10.68 -6.19 16.87
N ASP A 114 -11.48 -5.21 16.47
CA ASP A 114 -12.86 -5.42 16.05
C ASP A 114 -13.00 -5.49 14.53
N PRO A 115 -13.99 -6.24 14.01
CA PRO A 115 -14.35 -6.19 12.59
C PRO A 115 -14.80 -4.79 12.17
N GLN A 116 -14.69 -4.50 10.86
CA GLN A 116 -15.12 -3.23 10.28
C GLN A 116 -15.78 -3.46 8.92
N ASP A 117 -16.83 -2.68 8.59
CA ASP A 117 -17.56 -2.74 7.32
C ASP A 117 -18.01 -4.17 6.95
N GLY A 118 -18.37 -4.99 7.94
CA GLY A 118 -18.74 -6.38 7.74
C GLY A 118 -17.58 -7.32 7.41
N GLN A 119 -16.33 -6.84 7.45
CA GLN A 119 -15.13 -7.62 7.17
C GLN A 119 -14.45 -8.07 8.47
N PRO A 120 -13.98 -9.33 8.56
CA PRO A 120 -13.24 -9.81 9.71
C PRO A 120 -11.87 -9.15 9.84
N VAL A 121 -11.34 -9.16 11.07
CA VAL A 121 -9.96 -8.74 11.35
C VAL A 121 -8.98 -9.51 10.47
N GLY A 122 -8.01 -8.81 9.90
CA GLY A 122 -7.02 -9.39 8.98
C GLY A 122 -7.41 -9.32 7.50
N THR A 123 -8.65 -8.93 7.17
CA THR A 123 -9.02 -8.63 5.78
C THR A 123 -8.32 -7.35 5.35
N VAL A 124 -7.44 -7.47 4.36
CA VAL A 124 -6.65 -6.35 3.83
C VAL A 124 -6.69 -6.36 2.31
N HIS A 125 -6.82 -5.20 1.71
CA HIS A 125 -6.68 -4.99 0.27
C HIS A 125 -5.51 -4.06 0.02
N ILE A 126 -4.59 -4.49 -0.84
CA ILE A 126 -3.46 -3.69 -1.30
C ILE A 126 -3.55 -3.52 -2.81
N ALA A 127 -3.11 -2.37 -3.30
CA ALA A 127 -3.12 -2.08 -4.73
C ALA A 127 -1.86 -1.35 -5.17
N VAL A 128 -1.44 -1.61 -6.41
CA VAL A 128 -0.40 -0.85 -7.11
C VAL A 128 -0.97 -0.40 -8.45
N SER A 129 -0.99 0.90 -8.68
CA SER A 129 -1.42 1.54 -9.92
C SER A 129 -0.24 2.05 -10.72
N ALA A 130 -0.21 1.76 -12.02
CA ALA A 130 0.62 2.38 -13.04
C ALA A 130 -0.28 3.10 -14.05
N ASP A 131 0.28 3.65 -15.14
CA ASP A 131 -0.50 4.41 -16.12
C ASP A 131 -1.57 3.57 -16.84
N ASP A 132 -1.25 2.35 -17.15
CA ASP A 132 -2.02 1.44 -17.99
C ASP A 132 -2.81 0.39 -17.20
N ASP A 133 -2.47 0.17 -15.92
CA ASP A 133 -3.04 -0.93 -15.16
C ASP A 133 -2.99 -0.70 -13.63
N THR A 134 -3.90 -1.36 -12.94
CA THR A 134 -3.91 -1.40 -11.47
C THR A 134 -4.09 -2.83 -10.98
N VAL A 135 -3.12 -3.33 -10.24
CA VAL A 135 -3.17 -4.66 -9.64
C VAL A 135 -3.66 -4.55 -8.20
N VAL A 136 -4.65 -5.34 -7.84
CA VAL A 136 -5.19 -5.44 -6.48
C VAL A 136 -4.95 -6.85 -5.94
N ARG A 137 -4.63 -6.94 -4.65
CA ARG A 137 -4.55 -8.21 -3.92
C ARG A 137 -5.39 -8.12 -2.65
N THR A 138 -6.22 -9.14 -2.43
CA THR A 138 -6.95 -9.35 -1.18
C THR A 138 -6.18 -10.34 -0.34
N LEU A 139 -5.92 -10.00 0.91
CA LEU A 139 -5.16 -10.78 1.86
C LEU A 139 -6.04 -11.14 3.06
N ALA A 140 -5.82 -12.31 3.61
CA ALA A 140 -6.33 -12.72 4.93
C ALA A 140 -5.11 -12.90 5.83
N LEU A 141 -4.86 -11.94 6.71
CA LEU A 141 -3.68 -11.89 7.55
C LEU A 141 -4.03 -12.29 8.99
N ASP A 142 -3.21 -13.15 9.58
CA ASP A 142 -3.35 -13.58 10.96
C ASP A 142 -2.45 -12.76 11.89
N GLY A 143 -2.93 -12.62 13.13
CA GLY A 143 -2.16 -11.98 14.20
C GLY A 143 -2.88 -10.81 14.86
N ASP A 144 -2.17 -10.13 15.74
CA ASP A 144 -2.63 -8.90 16.37
C ASP A 144 -2.54 -7.71 15.41
N ARG A 145 -3.07 -6.58 15.88
CA ARG A 145 -3.11 -5.33 15.13
C ARG A 145 -1.74 -4.89 14.59
N ASP A 146 -0.71 -5.01 15.38
CA ASP A 146 0.63 -4.58 15.01
C ASP A 146 1.23 -5.51 13.93
N ARG A 147 1.07 -6.82 14.10
CA ARG A 147 1.49 -7.82 13.11
C ARG A 147 0.76 -7.65 11.78
N ILE A 148 -0.55 -7.46 11.77
CA ILE A 148 -1.34 -7.25 10.54
C ILE A 148 -0.85 -6.01 9.80
N ARG A 149 -0.60 -4.91 10.50
CA ARG A 149 -0.07 -3.68 9.90
C ARG A 149 1.31 -3.89 9.28
N ARG A 150 2.24 -4.54 9.97
CA ARG A 150 3.59 -4.85 9.43
C ARG A 150 3.53 -5.76 8.22
N LEU A 151 2.78 -6.86 8.30
CA LEU A 151 2.59 -7.75 7.15
C LEU A 151 1.97 -7.03 5.94
N THR A 152 1.07 -6.08 6.17
CA THR A 152 0.51 -5.26 5.10
C THR A 152 1.60 -4.43 4.41
N VAL A 153 2.52 -3.85 5.15
CA VAL A 153 3.67 -3.11 4.58
C VAL A 153 4.51 -4.03 3.71
N ASP A 154 4.91 -5.18 4.22
CA ASP A 154 5.75 -6.15 3.49
C ASP A 154 5.08 -6.61 2.19
N ARG A 155 3.78 -6.94 2.25
CA ARG A 155 3.01 -7.36 1.08
C ARG A 155 2.84 -6.24 0.05
N SER A 156 2.69 -5.00 0.50
CA SER A 156 2.59 -3.83 -0.38
C SER A 156 3.91 -3.56 -1.12
N LEU A 157 5.02 -3.62 -0.41
CA LEU A 157 6.36 -3.46 -1.00
C LEU A 157 6.69 -4.61 -1.95
N ALA A 158 6.35 -5.85 -1.60
CA ALA A 158 6.54 -7.01 -2.47
C ALA A 158 5.71 -6.91 -3.76
N LEU A 159 4.46 -6.42 -3.67
CA LEU A 159 3.61 -6.20 -4.84
C LEU A 159 4.20 -5.13 -5.77
N LEU A 160 4.65 -4.01 -5.21
CA LEU A 160 5.32 -2.95 -5.97
C LEU A 160 6.61 -3.46 -6.62
N LEU A 161 7.42 -4.21 -5.88
CA LEU A 161 8.67 -4.79 -6.39
C LEU A 161 8.41 -5.75 -7.57
N GLY A 162 7.35 -6.55 -7.48
CA GLY A 162 6.90 -7.41 -8.58
C GLY A 162 6.58 -6.61 -9.84
N ARG A 163 5.79 -5.54 -9.72
CA ARG A 163 5.44 -4.66 -10.83
C ARG A 163 6.65 -3.99 -11.47
N LEU A 164 7.56 -3.46 -10.65
CA LEU A 164 8.80 -2.84 -11.15
C LEU A 164 9.66 -3.80 -11.97
N ARG A 165 9.72 -5.07 -11.58
CA ARG A 165 10.46 -6.10 -12.32
C ARG A 165 9.80 -6.51 -13.63
N GLU A 166 8.48 -6.38 -13.74
CA GLU A 166 7.75 -6.62 -14.99
C GLU A 166 7.97 -5.49 -16.01
N ASP A 167 8.00 -4.23 -15.55
CA ASP A 167 8.23 -3.05 -16.39
C ASP A 167 9.64 -3.00 -17.03
N ILE A 168 10.61 -3.70 -16.45
CA ILE A 168 12.02 -3.70 -16.93
C ILE A 168 12.25 -4.78 -17.99
N ARG A 169 11.29 -5.66 -18.26
CA ARG A 169 11.41 -6.74 -19.26
C ARG A 169 10.86 -6.30 -20.62
#